data_3a27f60160c8aa1fae0a4aa83a5c0eb7
#
_entry.id   3a27f60160c8aa1fae0a4aa83a5c0eb7
#
_cell.length_a   1.000
_cell.length_b   1.000
_cell.length_c   1.000
_cell.angle_alpha   90.00
_cell.angle_beta   90.00
_cell.angle_gamma   90.00
#
_symmetry.space_group_name_H-M   'P 1'
#
loop_
_entity.id
_entity.type
_entity.pdbx_description
1 polymer ?
#
loop_
_entity_poly.entity_id
_entity_poly.type
_entity_poly.pdbx_seq_one_letter_code
_entity_poly.pdbx_strand_id
1 'polypeptide(L)'
;MILPRHVLLFLLLSAIASSAIERDVVVYGGTSAGVAAAIQVARMGKSVILIEPSQHVGGLTSGGLGMTDSGKREVIGGISREFYQRLQKHYGNDGAWRQQKREDYQYYKASDDAIWRFEPKIAEQTLRAMLAEARVEVVYGQRLNLESGVEMLSEVSTSGGRSRRSHAITEIIMESGERYSAKMFIDAGYEGDLMAKAGVTYTVGRESNSKYGETLNGVQTKNARSHQFDADVDPYMVPGDPASGLLPGLHGGDPGVEGEGDHRVQAYCFRMCLTDAPENRVPFPKPEGYDPMRYELYLRYINKGWRTIWGNHKAMPNRKTDTNNHGAFSTDNIGMNYAYPDGDYATRERIIKEHEVYQKGLFWFLCNDPRVPGDLQNKIRLWGLAKDEFVDNGNWPHQI
;
A
#
# COMPACT_ATOMS: atom_id res chain seq x y z
N MET A 1 28.24 -47.23 49.99
CA MET A 1 28.34 -45.90 49.40
C MET A 1 28.02 -46.08 47.93
N ILE A 2 26.72 -45.85 47.58
CA ILE A 2 26.16 -46.12 46.24
C ILE A 2 25.94 -44.77 45.59
N LEU A 3 26.64 -44.49 44.45
CA LEU A 3 26.47 -43.29 43.63
C LEU A 3 25.21 -43.47 42.75
N PRO A 4 24.36 -42.44 42.58
CA PRO A 4 23.28 -42.51 41.64
C PRO A 4 23.76 -42.20 40.21
N ARG A 5 23.37 -43.05 39.27
CA ARG A 5 23.52 -42.87 37.83
C ARG A 5 22.50 -41.82 37.34
N HIS A 6 22.96 -40.65 36.90
CA HIS A 6 22.13 -39.70 36.18
C HIS A 6 21.94 -40.21 34.74
N VAL A 7 20.72 -40.60 34.39
CA VAL A 7 20.30 -40.86 33.01
C VAL A 7 19.99 -39.51 32.37
N LEU A 8 20.85 -39.07 31.46
CA LEU A 8 20.61 -37.87 30.63
C LEU A 8 19.68 -38.28 29.49
N LEU A 9 18.41 -37.89 29.57
CA LEU A 9 17.42 -38.10 28.52
C LEU A 9 17.60 -36.99 27.46
N PHE A 10 18.28 -37.32 26.35
CA PHE A 10 18.31 -36.47 25.15
C PHE A 10 16.95 -36.56 24.45
N LEU A 11 16.12 -35.54 24.58
CA LEU A 11 14.95 -35.32 23.72
C LEU A 11 15.47 -34.89 22.35
N LEU A 12 15.55 -35.83 21.41
CA LEU A 12 15.65 -35.54 19.98
C LEU A 12 14.31 -34.93 19.52
N LEU A 13 14.23 -33.60 19.46
CA LEU A 13 13.19 -32.93 18.66
C LEU A 13 13.50 -33.25 17.19
N SER A 14 12.86 -34.27 16.66
CA SER A 14 12.75 -34.46 15.21
C SER A 14 11.95 -33.31 14.65
N ALA A 15 12.60 -32.34 14.03
CA ALA A 15 11.90 -31.38 13.16
C ALA A 15 11.25 -32.21 12.04
N ILE A 16 9.95 -32.38 12.09
CA ILE A 16 9.17 -32.94 10.98
C ILE A 16 9.27 -31.88 9.89
N ALA A 17 10.14 -32.09 8.92
CA ALA A 17 10.15 -31.28 7.71
C ALA A 17 8.76 -31.41 7.07
N SER A 18 7.96 -30.35 7.09
CA SER A 18 6.70 -30.30 6.38
C SER A 18 6.99 -30.50 4.90
N SER A 19 6.29 -31.45 4.26
CA SER A 19 6.41 -31.60 2.82
C SER A 19 5.88 -30.34 2.13
N ALA A 20 6.61 -29.86 1.13
CA ALA A 20 6.18 -28.68 0.37
C ALA A 20 4.81 -28.91 -0.31
N ILE A 21 3.97 -27.89 -0.30
CA ILE A 21 2.72 -27.86 -1.04
C ILE A 21 3.07 -27.61 -2.52
N GLU A 22 2.79 -28.58 -3.40
CA GLU A 22 3.16 -28.52 -4.81
C GLU A 22 2.01 -27.99 -5.67
N ARG A 23 2.29 -27.04 -6.58
CA ARG A 23 1.37 -26.50 -7.61
C ARG A 23 2.12 -26.31 -8.93
N ASP A 24 1.35 -26.09 -10.03
CA ASP A 24 1.99 -25.65 -11.29
C ASP A 24 2.54 -24.24 -11.15
N VAL A 25 1.81 -23.36 -10.45
CA VAL A 25 2.20 -21.95 -10.23
C VAL A 25 1.95 -21.54 -8.78
N VAL A 26 2.93 -20.86 -8.21
CA VAL A 26 2.81 -20.11 -6.94
C VAL A 26 2.81 -18.62 -7.25
N VAL A 27 1.79 -17.91 -6.76
CA VAL A 27 1.72 -16.45 -6.82
C VAL A 27 1.92 -15.90 -5.41
N TYR A 28 2.93 -15.07 -5.22
CA TYR A 28 3.22 -14.39 -3.95
C TYR A 28 2.79 -12.93 -4.02
N GLY A 29 1.93 -12.51 -3.08
CA GLY A 29 1.29 -11.21 -3.02
C GLY A 29 -0.13 -11.20 -3.61
N GLY A 30 -1.13 -11.05 -2.74
CA GLY A 30 -2.56 -11.00 -3.09
C GLY A 30 -3.02 -9.61 -3.55
N THR A 31 -2.15 -8.82 -4.15
CA THR A 31 -2.49 -7.53 -4.78
C THR A 31 -3.46 -7.74 -5.94
N SER A 32 -3.97 -6.68 -6.54
CA SER A 32 -4.81 -6.80 -7.75
C SER A 32 -4.10 -7.55 -8.87
N ALA A 33 -2.78 -7.39 -9.00
CA ALA A 33 -1.97 -8.12 -9.98
C ALA A 33 -1.92 -9.62 -9.65
N GLY A 34 -1.67 -9.97 -8.38
CA GLY A 34 -1.62 -11.38 -7.94
C GLY A 34 -2.96 -12.07 -8.08
N VAL A 35 -4.05 -11.40 -7.71
CA VAL A 35 -5.42 -11.91 -7.90
C VAL A 35 -5.69 -12.18 -9.39
N ALA A 36 -5.38 -11.22 -10.27
CA ALA A 36 -5.59 -11.40 -11.71
C ALA A 36 -4.72 -12.52 -12.29
N ALA A 37 -3.45 -12.62 -11.86
CA ALA A 37 -2.55 -13.69 -12.28
C ALA A 37 -3.08 -15.06 -11.84
N ALA A 38 -3.44 -15.22 -10.58
CA ALA A 38 -3.94 -16.50 -10.05
C ALA A 38 -5.25 -16.94 -10.74
N ILE A 39 -6.20 -16.03 -10.97
CA ILE A 39 -7.42 -16.30 -11.70
C ILE A 39 -7.10 -16.75 -13.13
N GLN A 40 -6.20 -16.06 -13.82
CA GLN A 40 -5.84 -16.43 -15.19
C GLN A 40 -5.17 -17.80 -15.26
N VAL A 41 -4.26 -18.11 -14.36
CA VAL A 41 -3.60 -19.41 -14.26
C VAL A 41 -4.63 -20.53 -14.07
N ALA A 42 -5.58 -20.36 -13.14
CA ALA A 42 -6.65 -21.30 -12.90
C ALA A 42 -7.55 -21.51 -14.15
N ARG A 43 -7.91 -20.42 -14.83
CA ARG A 43 -8.70 -20.46 -16.09
C ARG A 43 -7.96 -21.16 -17.24
N MET A 44 -6.63 -21.20 -17.20
CA MET A 44 -5.81 -21.99 -18.14
C MET A 44 -5.69 -23.46 -17.76
N GLY A 45 -6.42 -23.91 -16.72
CA GLY A 45 -6.43 -25.31 -16.27
C GLY A 45 -5.18 -25.75 -15.53
N LYS A 46 -4.43 -24.79 -14.95
CA LYS A 46 -3.26 -25.07 -14.14
C LYS A 46 -3.60 -24.99 -12.65
N SER A 47 -2.93 -25.81 -11.85
CA SER A 47 -3.03 -25.71 -10.40
C SER A 47 -2.26 -24.45 -9.92
N VAL A 48 -2.90 -23.67 -9.03
CA VAL A 48 -2.32 -22.41 -8.53
C VAL A 48 -2.65 -22.25 -7.06
N ILE A 49 -1.72 -21.62 -6.34
CA ILE A 49 -1.92 -21.11 -4.99
C ILE A 49 -1.51 -19.64 -4.94
N LEU A 50 -2.35 -18.83 -4.30
CA LEU A 50 -2.08 -17.41 -4.02
C LEU A 50 -1.71 -17.25 -2.56
N ILE A 51 -0.53 -16.76 -2.28
CA ILE A 51 0.00 -16.54 -0.93
C ILE A 51 -0.05 -15.04 -0.65
N GLU A 52 -0.74 -14.64 0.43
CA GLU A 52 -0.90 -13.26 0.83
C GLU A 52 -0.34 -13.02 2.23
N PRO A 53 0.59 -12.07 2.40
CA PRO A 53 1.15 -11.73 3.72
C PRO A 53 0.12 -11.22 4.74
N SER A 54 -0.91 -10.52 4.28
CA SER A 54 -1.98 -9.96 5.12
C SER A 54 -3.21 -10.88 5.22
N GLN A 55 -4.32 -10.34 5.73
CA GLN A 55 -5.63 -11.01 5.73
C GLN A 55 -6.54 -10.54 4.59
N HIS A 56 -6.05 -9.69 3.69
CA HIS A 56 -6.81 -9.00 2.67
C HIS A 56 -6.24 -9.23 1.27
N VAL A 57 -7.10 -9.22 0.25
CA VAL A 57 -6.69 -9.28 -1.15
C VAL A 57 -7.10 -8.02 -1.89
N GLY A 58 -6.34 -7.68 -2.93
CA GLY A 58 -6.58 -6.52 -3.78
C GLY A 58 -5.59 -5.38 -3.56
N GLY A 59 -4.75 -5.46 -2.51
CA GLY A 59 -3.78 -4.42 -2.20
C GLY A 59 -4.43 -3.04 -2.10
N LEU A 60 -3.87 -2.02 -2.76
CA LEU A 60 -4.43 -0.66 -2.75
C LEU A 60 -5.85 -0.57 -3.34
N THR A 61 -6.24 -1.44 -4.28
CA THR A 61 -7.59 -1.42 -4.86
C THR A 61 -8.67 -1.65 -3.80
N SER A 62 -8.43 -2.54 -2.84
CA SER A 62 -9.29 -2.76 -1.67
C SER A 62 -8.84 -1.97 -0.45
N GLY A 63 -7.65 -1.38 -0.47
CA GLY A 63 -7.04 -0.63 0.61
C GLY A 63 -7.31 0.89 0.61
N GLY A 64 -8.32 1.35 -0.15
CA GLY A 64 -8.76 2.75 -0.12
C GLY A 64 -8.63 3.52 -1.43
N LEU A 65 -7.87 3.01 -2.42
CA LEU A 65 -7.78 3.58 -3.76
C LEU A 65 -9.06 3.27 -4.56
N GLY A 66 -10.14 3.96 -4.24
CA GLY A 66 -11.47 3.71 -4.79
C GLY A 66 -11.72 4.36 -6.15
N MET A 67 -10.92 5.35 -6.55
CA MET A 67 -11.00 6.01 -7.84
C MET A 67 -9.91 5.49 -8.78
N THR A 68 -10.32 4.87 -9.88
CA THR A 68 -9.38 4.39 -10.89
C THR A 68 -8.93 5.52 -11.82
N ASP A 69 -7.62 5.68 -11.97
CA ASP A 69 -7.01 6.54 -12.99
C ASP A 69 -7.06 5.82 -14.36
N SER A 70 -8.26 5.75 -14.91
CA SER A 70 -8.60 4.86 -16.02
C SER A 70 -8.11 5.31 -17.40
N GLY A 71 -7.76 6.59 -17.58
CA GLY A 71 -7.37 7.11 -18.88
C GLY A 71 -8.40 6.78 -19.98
N LYS A 72 -7.95 6.10 -21.03
CA LYS A 72 -8.81 5.57 -22.10
C LYS A 72 -9.44 4.24 -21.66
N ARG A 73 -10.62 4.31 -21.09
CA ARG A 73 -11.34 3.16 -20.48
C ARG A 73 -11.63 2.02 -21.44
N GLU A 74 -11.78 2.33 -22.72
CA GLU A 74 -12.07 1.39 -23.79
C GLU A 74 -10.93 0.38 -24.05
N VAL A 75 -9.70 0.70 -23.66
CA VAL A 75 -8.56 -0.22 -23.83
C VAL A 75 -8.36 -1.16 -22.65
N ILE A 76 -9.08 -0.95 -21.54
CA ILE A 76 -9.02 -1.84 -20.38
C ILE A 76 -9.83 -3.10 -20.69
N GLY A 77 -9.19 -4.25 -20.67
CA GLY A 77 -9.77 -5.54 -21.03
C GLY A 77 -9.51 -6.64 -20.00
N GLY A 78 -9.83 -7.88 -20.39
CA GLY A 78 -9.58 -9.10 -19.61
C GLY A 78 -10.18 -9.08 -18.22
N ILE A 79 -9.47 -9.64 -17.25
CA ILE A 79 -9.90 -9.75 -15.85
C ILE A 79 -10.12 -8.37 -15.21
N SER A 80 -9.32 -7.36 -15.57
CA SER A 80 -9.53 -6.00 -15.08
C SER A 80 -10.89 -5.45 -15.52
N ARG A 81 -11.27 -5.60 -16.80
CA ARG A 81 -12.60 -5.19 -17.29
C ARG A 81 -13.71 -5.94 -16.57
N GLU A 82 -13.56 -7.23 -16.40
CA GLU A 82 -14.52 -8.08 -15.69
C GLU A 82 -14.76 -7.59 -14.25
N PHE A 83 -13.70 -7.20 -13.54
CA PHE A 83 -13.79 -6.62 -12.20
C PHE A 83 -14.69 -5.37 -12.19
N TYR A 84 -14.44 -4.41 -13.07
CA TYR A 84 -15.24 -3.18 -13.14
C TYR A 84 -16.68 -3.41 -13.60
N GLN A 85 -16.92 -4.43 -14.43
CA GLN A 85 -18.26 -4.84 -14.83
C GLN A 85 -19.04 -5.47 -13.67
N ARG A 86 -18.37 -6.25 -12.83
CA ARG A 86 -18.99 -6.83 -11.62
C ARG A 86 -19.36 -5.75 -10.61
N LEU A 87 -18.51 -4.73 -10.45
CA LEU A 87 -18.83 -3.55 -9.64
C LEU A 87 -20.04 -2.79 -10.21
N GLN A 88 -20.11 -2.58 -11.52
CA GLN A 88 -21.27 -1.97 -12.17
C GLN A 88 -22.56 -2.75 -11.88
N LYS A 89 -22.51 -4.09 -11.97
CA LYS A 89 -23.63 -4.94 -11.62
C LYS A 89 -24.03 -4.83 -10.15
N HIS A 90 -23.05 -4.75 -9.24
CA HIS A 90 -23.31 -4.55 -7.82
C HIS A 90 -24.08 -3.25 -7.58
N TYR A 91 -23.57 -2.10 -8.07
CA TYR A 91 -24.21 -0.81 -7.91
C TYR A 91 -25.48 -0.62 -8.78
N GLY A 92 -25.78 -1.54 -9.67
CA GLY A 92 -27.06 -1.64 -10.36
C GLY A 92 -28.24 -2.05 -9.45
N ASN A 93 -27.94 -2.62 -8.28
CA ASN A 93 -28.94 -3.02 -7.29
C ASN A 93 -29.24 -1.89 -6.32
N ASP A 94 -30.49 -1.59 -6.05
CA ASP A 94 -30.89 -0.54 -5.11
C ASP A 94 -30.38 -0.80 -3.69
N GLY A 95 -30.29 -2.05 -3.27
CA GLY A 95 -29.75 -2.45 -1.97
C GLY A 95 -28.26 -2.14 -1.76
N ALA A 96 -27.51 -1.79 -2.81
CA ALA A 96 -26.12 -1.36 -2.71
C ALA A 96 -26.00 0.11 -2.20
N TRP A 97 -27.10 0.87 -2.27
CA TRP A 97 -27.14 2.29 -1.93
C TRP A 97 -27.79 2.49 -0.55
N ARG A 98 -26.95 2.69 0.46
CA ARG A 98 -27.39 2.77 1.86
C ARG A 98 -27.43 4.21 2.41
N GLN A 99 -26.44 5.04 2.06
CA GLN A 99 -26.27 6.40 2.56
C GLN A 99 -26.64 7.48 1.55
N GLN A 100 -27.01 7.09 0.33
CA GLN A 100 -27.52 7.99 -0.72
C GLN A 100 -28.39 7.21 -1.69
N LYS A 101 -29.17 7.92 -2.49
CA LYS A 101 -29.89 7.32 -3.61
C LYS A 101 -28.96 7.18 -4.82
N ARG A 102 -29.18 6.13 -5.62
CA ARG A 102 -28.39 5.88 -6.83
C ARG A 102 -28.42 7.09 -7.79
N GLU A 103 -29.58 7.70 -7.92
CA GLU A 103 -29.82 8.85 -8.82
C GLU A 103 -28.99 10.07 -8.41
N ASP A 104 -28.66 10.23 -7.14
CA ASP A 104 -27.87 11.34 -6.60
C ASP A 104 -26.36 11.15 -6.82
N TYR A 105 -25.93 9.96 -7.30
CA TYR A 105 -24.53 9.68 -7.55
C TYR A 105 -24.16 9.84 -9.03
N GLN A 106 -23.65 11.02 -9.38
CA GLN A 106 -23.38 11.43 -10.77
C GLN A 106 -22.41 10.54 -11.57
N TYR A 107 -21.62 9.69 -10.91
CA TYR A 107 -20.64 8.81 -11.56
C TYR A 107 -21.16 7.40 -11.84
N TYR A 108 -22.40 7.11 -11.47
CA TYR A 108 -23.10 5.89 -11.89
C TYR A 108 -24.03 6.20 -13.06
N LYS A 109 -23.92 5.43 -14.12
CA LYS A 109 -24.83 5.48 -15.26
C LYS A 109 -25.26 4.05 -15.58
N ALA A 110 -26.56 3.80 -15.62
CA ALA A 110 -27.09 2.47 -15.90
C ALA A 110 -26.75 1.96 -17.32
N SER A 111 -26.45 2.89 -18.25
CA SER A 111 -26.02 2.57 -19.61
C SER A 111 -24.57 2.12 -19.72
N ASP A 112 -23.74 2.39 -18.70
CA ASP A 112 -22.34 2.04 -18.73
C ASP A 112 -22.18 0.56 -18.37
N ASP A 113 -21.26 -0.12 -19.02
CA ASP A 113 -20.98 -1.53 -18.74
C ASP A 113 -20.03 -1.73 -17.55
N ALA A 114 -19.37 -0.67 -17.08
CA ALA A 114 -18.41 -0.71 -16.00
C ALA A 114 -18.40 0.58 -15.18
N ILE A 115 -18.16 0.49 -13.85
CA ILE A 115 -17.97 1.63 -12.95
C ILE A 115 -16.53 1.70 -12.48
N TRP A 116 -15.97 2.91 -12.40
CA TRP A 116 -14.55 3.18 -12.14
C TRP A 116 -14.30 3.81 -10.77
N ARG A 117 -15.34 3.89 -9.96
CA ARG A 117 -15.29 4.38 -8.58
C ARG A 117 -16.11 3.45 -7.70
N PHE A 118 -15.55 3.03 -6.61
CA PHE A 118 -16.11 1.98 -5.78
C PHE A 118 -15.66 2.07 -4.33
N GLU A 119 -16.42 1.44 -3.45
CA GLU A 119 -16.08 1.29 -2.03
C GLU A 119 -15.03 0.20 -1.84
N PRO A 120 -14.03 0.38 -0.93
CA PRO A 120 -12.97 -0.60 -0.67
C PRO A 120 -13.48 -2.00 -0.36
N LYS A 121 -14.45 -2.13 0.55
CA LYS A 121 -15.06 -3.42 0.91
C LYS A 121 -15.70 -4.14 -0.27
N ILE A 122 -16.33 -3.39 -1.19
CA ILE A 122 -16.99 -3.98 -2.36
C ILE A 122 -15.94 -4.46 -3.37
N ALA A 123 -14.83 -3.74 -3.48
CA ALA A 123 -13.69 -4.18 -4.28
C ALA A 123 -13.14 -5.51 -3.77
N GLU A 124 -12.85 -5.62 -2.47
CA GLU A 124 -12.35 -6.86 -1.89
C GLU A 124 -13.34 -8.03 -2.04
N GLN A 125 -14.62 -7.81 -1.73
CA GLN A 125 -15.66 -8.81 -1.90
C GLN A 125 -15.74 -9.32 -3.35
N THR A 126 -15.62 -8.41 -4.32
CA THR A 126 -15.63 -8.76 -5.75
C THR A 126 -14.42 -9.60 -6.12
N LEU A 127 -13.22 -9.23 -5.68
CA LEU A 127 -11.99 -9.98 -5.94
C LEU A 127 -12.03 -11.37 -5.27
N ARG A 128 -12.50 -11.46 -4.02
CA ARG A 128 -12.68 -12.74 -3.32
C ARG A 128 -13.69 -13.64 -4.05
N ALA A 129 -14.80 -13.09 -4.56
CA ALA A 129 -15.76 -13.85 -5.34
C ALA A 129 -15.16 -14.37 -6.64
N MET A 130 -14.37 -13.57 -7.35
CA MET A 130 -13.69 -13.98 -8.59
C MET A 130 -12.66 -15.09 -8.35
N LEU A 131 -11.90 -15.02 -7.24
CA LEU A 131 -10.97 -16.08 -6.82
C LEU A 131 -11.72 -17.38 -6.52
N ALA A 132 -12.81 -17.31 -5.77
CA ALA A 132 -13.61 -18.46 -5.39
C ALA A 132 -14.25 -19.13 -6.63
N GLU A 133 -14.81 -18.37 -7.56
CA GLU A 133 -15.36 -18.88 -8.83
C GLU A 133 -14.29 -19.58 -9.69
N ALA A 134 -13.08 -19.04 -9.70
CA ALA A 134 -11.93 -19.65 -10.37
C ALA A 134 -11.34 -20.84 -9.59
N ARG A 135 -11.81 -21.11 -8.37
CA ARG A 135 -11.31 -22.14 -7.46
C ARG A 135 -9.82 -21.98 -7.12
N VAL A 136 -9.37 -20.73 -6.99
CA VAL A 136 -8.01 -20.43 -6.54
C VAL A 136 -7.94 -20.66 -5.04
N GLU A 137 -6.96 -21.45 -4.61
CA GLU A 137 -6.61 -21.57 -3.20
C GLU A 137 -5.86 -20.30 -2.76
N VAL A 138 -6.30 -19.66 -1.69
CA VAL A 138 -5.65 -18.46 -1.12
C VAL A 138 -5.20 -18.76 0.30
N VAL A 139 -3.92 -18.52 0.57
CA VAL A 139 -3.32 -18.68 1.90
C VAL A 139 -2.97 -17.29 2.42
N TYR A 140 -3.56 -16.93 3.56
CA TYR A 140 -3.38 -15.63 4.19
C TYR A 140 -2.38 -15.67 5.35
N GLY A 141 -1.79 -14.52 5.68
CA GLY A 141 -0.91 -14.37 6.82
C GLY A 141 0.44 -15.07 6.65
N GLN A 142 0.90 -15.27 5.43
CA GLN A 142 2.14 -15.96 5.12
C GLN A 142 3.15 -15.02 4.47
N ARG A 143 4.17 -14.61 5.24
CA ARG A 143 5.26 -13.76 4.75
C ARG A 143 6.46 -14.61 4.35
N LEU A 144 7.09 -14.25 3.23
CA LEU A 144 8.32 -14.86 2.76
C LEU A 144 9.42 -14.72 3.82
N ASN A 145 10.15 -15.77 4.11
CA ASN A 145 11.35 -15.66 4.93
C ASN A 145 12.44 -14.89 4.14
N LEU A 146 12.76 -13.67 4.58
CA LEU A 146 13.69 -12.79 3.86
C LEU A 146 15.16 -13.22 3.96
N GLU A 147 15.51 -14.16 4.84
CA GLU A 147 16.88 -14.64 4.97
C GLU A 147 17.14 -15.88 4.11
N SER A 148 16.23 -16.85 4.15
CA SER A 148 16.41 -18.18 3.54
C SER A 148 15.17 -18.70 2.80
N GLY A 149 14.24 -17.80 2.44
CA GLY A 149 12.93 -18.18 1.92
C GLY A 149 12.88 -18.51 0.44
N VAL A 150 13.98 -18.55 -0.30
CA VAL A 150 13.99 -18.91 -1.72
C VAL A 150 15.04 -19.96 -2.01
N GLU A 151 14.59 -21.14 -2.41
CA GLU A 151 15.48 -22.19 -2.88
C GLU A 151 15.61 -22.15 -4.41
N MET A 152 16.86 -22.16 -4.87
CA MET A 152 17.21 -22.03 -6.29
C MET A 152 17.94 -23.27 -6.80
N LEU A 153 17.49 -23.80 -7.93
CA LEU A 153 18.27 -24.72 -8.72
C LEU A 153 19.14 -23.95 -9.71
N SER A 154 20.44 -24.24 -9.70
CA SER A 154 21.38 -23.69 -10.67
C SER A 154 21.88 -24.82 -11.57
N GLU A 155 21.47 -24.86 -12.81
CA GLU A 155 21.94 -25.81 -13.80
C GLU A 155 22.91 -25.15 -14.80
N VAL A 156 23.97 -25.86 -15.11
CA VAL A 156 24.88 -25.47 -16.19
C VAL A 156 24.70 -26.45 -17.34
N SER A 157 24.05 -26.01 -18.41
CA SER A 157 23.97 -26.80 -19.65
C SER A 157 25.04 -26.33 -20.64
N THR A 158 25.79 -27.25 -21.23
CA THR A 158 26.76 -26.93 -22.26
C THR A 158 26.30 -27.54 -23.57
N SER A 159 26.03 -26.70 -24.56
CA SER A 159 25.66 -27.12 -25.92
C SER A 159 26.45 -26.27 -26.93
N GLY A 160 27.08 -26.94 -27.90
CA GLY A 160 27.86 -26.27 -28.97
C GLY A 160 29.03 -25.41 -28.46
N GLY A 161 29.68 -25.80 -27.33
CA GLY A 161 30.79 -25.04 -26.76
C GLY A 161 30.41 -23.79 -25.98
N ARG A 162 29.10 -23.51 -25.80
CA ARG A 162 28.59 -22.41 -24.96
C ARG A 162 27.94 -22.98 -23.72
N SER A 163 28.46 -22.59 -22.56
CA SER A 163 27.81 -22.89 -21.27
C SER A 163 26.73 -21.86 -20.99
N ARG A 164 25.51 -22.35 -20.74
CA ARG A 164 24.39 -21.53 -20.29
C ARG A 164 24.07 -21.92 -18.84
N ARG A 165 24.11 -20.94 -17.95
CA ARG A 165 23.65 -21.13 -16.59
C ARG A 165 22.17 -20.74 -16.54
N SER A 166 21.31 -21.66 -16.10
CA SER A 166 19.91 -21.37 -15.82
C SER A 166 19.71 -21.35 -14.31
N HIS A 167 18.96 -20.40 -13.83
CA HIS A 167 18.53 -20.31 -12.44
C HIS A 167 17.01 -20.44 -12.42
N ALA A 168 16.49 -21.30 -11.57
CA ALA A 168 15.05 -21.48 -11.39
C ALA A 168 14.75 -21.56 -9.90
N ILE A 169 13.70 -20.85 -9.47
CA ILE A 169 13.14 -21.04 -8.13
C ILE A 169 12.51 -22.44 -8.11
N THR A 170 12.82 -23.25 -7.11
CA THR A 170 12.21 -24.56 -6.90
C THR A 170 11.18 -24.52 -5.78
N GLU A 171 11.43 -23.70 -4.77
CA GLU A 171 10.60 -23.62 -3.60
C GLU A 171 10.71 -22.25 -2.94
N ILE A 172 9.62 -21.82 -2.30
CA ILE A 172 9.63 -20.68 -1.39
C ILE A 172 9.21 -21.12 0.02
N ILE A 173 9.82 -20.49 1.03
CA ILE A 173 9.65 -20.82 2.43
C ILE A 173 9.16 -19.58 3.18
N MET A 174 8.10 -19.74 3.94
CA MET A 174 7.52 -18.66 4.73
C MET A 174 8.21 -18.52 6.09
N GLU A 175 8.00 -17.39 6.77
CA GLU A 175 8.46 -17.20 8.16
C GLU A 175 7.88 -18.26 9.12
N SER A 176 6.68 -18.79 8.83
CA SER A 176 6.06 -19.89 9.56
C SER A 176 6.77 -21.24 9.41
N GLY A 177 7.67 -21.37 8.44
CA GLY A 177 8.28 -22.61 8.02
C GLY A 177 7.48 -23.40 6.98
N GLU A 178 6.28 -22.92 6.56
CA GLU A 178 5.55 -23.52 5.45
C GLU A 178 6.30 -23.37 4.14
N ARG A 179 6.21 -24.39 3.29
CA ARG A 179 6.99 -24.54 2.07
C ARG A 179 6.09 -24.75 0.87
N TYR A 180 6.37 -24.05 -0.23
CA TYR A 180 5.59 -24.08 -1.47
C TYR A 180 6.52 -24.31 -2.66
N SER A 181 6.31 -25.41 -3.40
CA SER A 181 7.05 -25.74 -4.61
C SER A 181 6.20 -25.58 -5.86
N ALA A 182 6.81 -25.15 -6.95
CA ALA A 182 6.12 -24.97 -8.22
C ALA A 182 7.07 -25.03 -9.42
N LYS A 183 6.47 -25.19 -10.63
CA LYS A 183 7.20 -25.04 -11.89
C LYS A 183 7.45 -23.56 -12.23
N MET A 184 6.55 -22.67 -11.77
CA MET A 184 6.61 -21.22 -12.03
C MET A 184 6.23 -20.44 -10.78
N PHE A 185 6.90 -19.32 -10.56
CA PHE A 185 6.64 -18.39 -9.48
C PHE A 185 6.34 -17.01 -10.05
N ILE A 186 5.37 -16.32 -9.46
CA ILE A 186 5.00 -14.95 -9.82
C ILE A 186 5.12 -14.09 -8.56
N ASP A 187 6.00 -13.10 -8.58
CA ASP A 187 6.03 -12.05 -7.57
C ASP A 187 5.02 -10.97 -7.97
N ALA A 188 4.01 -10.79 -7.14
CA ALA A 188 2.98 -9.79 -7.31
C ALA A 188 2.88 -8.88 -6.07
N GLY A 189 3.88 -8.92 -5.19
CA GLY A 189 4.03 -7.98 -4.07
C GLY A 189 4.39 -6.58 -4.55
N TYR A 190 4.16 -5.58 -3.71
CA TYR A 190 4.60 -4.21 -4.00
C TYR A 190 6.09 -4.03 -3.78
N GLU A 191 6.67 -4.77 -2.85
CA GLU A 191 8.06 -4.68 -2.45
C GLU A 191 9.02 -5.47 -3.38
N GLY A 192 8.51 -6.48 -4.10
CA GLY A 192 9.34 -7.34 -4.95
C GLY A 192 10.29 -8.25 -4.18
N ASP A 193 9.90 -8.66 -2.97
CA ASP A 193 10.76 -9.46 -2.08
C ASP A 193 11.16 -10.80 -2.68
N LEU A 194 10.23 -11.51 -3.32
CA LEU A 194 10.52 -12.78 -3.98
C LEU A 194 11.50 -12.59 -5.14
N MET A 195 11.31 -11.57 -5.94
CA MET A 195 12.20 -11.20 -7.05
C MET A 195 13.62 -10.90 -6.53
N ALA A 196 13.73 -10.09 -5.48
CA ALA A 196 15.01 -9.71 -4.88
C ALA A 196 15.75 -10.94 -4.30
N LYS A 197 15.04 -11.80 -3.58
CA LYS A 197 15.62 -13.02 -2.97
C LYS A 197 15.95 -14.10 -4.01
N ALA A 198 15.31 -14.08 -5.17
CA ALA A 198 15.69 -14.91 -6.32
C ALA A 198 16.94 -14.38 -7.06
N GLY A 199 17.53 -13.28 -6.63
CA GLY A 199 18.75 -12.72 -7.22
C GLY A 199 18.53 -11.95 -8.53
N VAL A 200 17.30 -11.51 -8.81
CA VAL A 200 17.01 -10.61 -9.94
C VAL A 200 17.59 -9.23 -9.65
N THR A 201 18.30 -8.66 -10.60
CA THR A 201 18.87 -7.31 -10.46
C THR A 201 17.76 -6.26 -10.43
N TYR A 202 17.77 -5.39 -9.43
CA TYR A 202 16.83 -4.28 -9.27
C TYR A 202 17.53 -3.03 -8.76
N THR A 203 16.83 -1.93 -8.68
CA THR A 203 17.30 -0.67 -8.10
C THR A 203 16.20 -0.05 -7.23
N VAL A 204 16.61 0.67 -6.20
CA VAL A 204 15.74 1.47 -5.34
C VAL A 204 16.19 2.93 -5.40
N GLY A 205 15.22 3.86 -5.31
CA GLY A 205 15.50 5.27 -5.38
C GLY A 205 15.35 5.84 -6.79
N ARG A 206 15.91 7.04 -7.00
CA ARG A 206 15.86 7.73 -8.28
C ARG A 206 17.11 7.43 -9.09
N GLU A 207 16.92 7.01 -10.34
CA GLU A 207 18.01 6.81 -11.28
C GLU A 207 18.41 8.14 -11.94
N SER A 208 19.70 8.31 -12.28
CA SER A 208 20.15 9.51 -12.97
C SER A 208 19.64 9.55 -14.42
N ASN A 209 19.47 10.76 -14.94
CA ASN A 209 19.14 10.96 -16.37
C ASN A 209 20.15 10.29 -17.30
N SER A 210 21.43 10.28 -16.93
CA SER A 210 22.51 9.72 -17.75
C SER A 210 22.45 8.21 -17.89
N LYS A 211 21.82 7.49 -16.95
CA LYS A 211 21.79 6.02 -16.92
C LYS A 211 21.14 5.42 -18.17
N TYR A 212 20.06 6.02 -18.64
CA TYR A 212 19.31 5.56 -19.82
C TYR A 212 19.11 6.66 -20.88
N GLY A 213 19.78 7.80 -20.75
CA GLY A 213 19.64 8.94 -21.67
C GLY A 213 18.29 9.65 -21.55
N GLU A 214 17.68 9.62 -20.37
CA GLU A 214 16.40 10.27 -20.08
C GLU A 214 16.59 11.70 -19.58
N THR A 215 15.51 12.46 -19.42
CA THR A 215 15.58 13.89 -19.05
C THR A 215 14.75 14.26 -17.83
N LEU A 216 13.91 13.34 -17.32
CA LEU A 216 12.98 13.57 -16.23
C LEU A 216 13.19 12.61 -15.04
N ASN A 217 14.32 11.91 -15.01
CA ASN A 217 14.71 11.08 -13.88
C ASN A 217 15.56 11.86 -12.87
N GLY A 218 15.88 11.20 -11.77
CA GLY A 218 16.72 11.75 -10.72
C GLY A 218 16.10 12.93 -9.98
N VAL A 219 16.95 13.79 -9.50
CA VAL A 219 16.55 15.04 -8.83
C VAL A 219 15.94 16.00 -9.83
N GLN A 220 14.72 16.50 -9.57
CA GLN A 220 13.95 17.34 -10.48
C GLN A 220 13.38 18.58 -9.76
N THR A 221 14.22 19.33 -9.05
CA THR A 221 13.79 20.50 -8.28
C THR A 221 13.26 21.63 -9.16
N LYS A 222 13.84 21.82 -10.34
CA LYS A 222 13.39 22.84 -11.31
C LYS A 222 12.04 22.55 -11.92
N ASN A 223 11.67 21.26 -11.99
CA ASN A 223 10.40 20.80 -12.55
C ASN A 223 9.31 20.55 -11.51
N ALA A 224 9.62 20.71 -10.22
CA ALA A 224 8.67 20.52 -9.13
C ALA A 224 7.50 21.51 -9.27
N ARG A 225 6.27 20.98 -9.33
CA ARG A 225 5.01 21.73 -9.42
C ARG A 225 4.05 21.43 -8.28
N SER A 226 4.06 20.18 -7.82
CA SER A 226 3.20 19.71 -6.72
C SER A 226 3.98 19.73 -5.41
N HIS A 227 3.27 19.71 -4.28
CA HIS A 227 3.86 19.67 -2.93
C HIS A 227 4.82 20.83 -2.62
N GLN A 228 4.59 21.98 -3.26
CA GLN A 228 5.35 23.20 -3.01
C GLN A 228 4.53 24.15 -2.13
N PHE A 229 5.20 24.86 -1.19
CA PHE A 229 4.58 25.95 -0.48
C PHE A 229 4.39 27.15 -1.42
N ASP A 230 3.20 27.72 -1.39
CA ASP A 230 2.83 28.94 -2.13
C ASP A 230 2.98 30.21 -1.27
N ALA A 231 3.49 30.07 -0.05
CA ALA A 231 3.80 31.13 0.89
C ALA A 231 5.11 30.84 1.60
N ASP A 232 5.76 31.88 2.09
CA ASP A 232 6.94 31.77 2.92
C ASP A 232 6.54 31.32 4.32
N VAL A 233 6.94 30.10 4.70
CA VAL A 233 6.62 29.46 5.97
C VAL A 233 7.91 29.14 6.70
N ASP A 234 8.07 29.73 7.88
CA ASP A 234 9.25 29.54 8.71
C ASP A 234 9.39 28.10 9.19
N PRO A 235 10.54 27.42 8.93
CA PRO A 235 10.74 26.00 9.23
C PRO A 235 11.34 25.71 10.60
N TYR A 236 11.73 26.74 11.38
CA TYR A 236 12.52 26.56 12.60
C TYR A 236 11.66 26.36 13.85
N MET A 237 12.20 25.67 14.85
CA MET A 237 11.52 25.46 16.14
C MET A 237 11.10 26.79 16.77
N VAL A 238 12.03 27.75 16.86
CA VAL A 238 11.75 29.14 17.22
C VAL A 238 11.70 29.96 15.94
N PRO A 239 10.57 30.60 15.62
CA PRO A 239 10.45 31.37 14.38
C PRO A 239 11.55 32.43 14.22
N GLY A 240 12.18 32.41 13.04
CA GLY A 240 13.27 33.35 12.72
C GLY A 240 14.64 32.96 13.29
N ASP A 241 14.75 31.91 14.06
CA ASP A 241 16.03 31.46 14.64
C ASP A 241 16.51 30.11 14.06
N PRO A 242 17.40 30.11 13.06
CA PRO A 242 17.97 28.89 12.51
C PRO A 242 18.75 28.04 13.53
N ALA A 243 19.29 28.64 14.59
CA ALA A 243 20.03 27.91 15.62
C ALA A 243 19.14 27.04 16.50
N SER A 244 17.81 27.29 16.50
CA SER A 244 16.85 26.51 17.22
C SER A 244 16.58 25.12 16.58
N GLY A 245 17.05 24.88 15.36
CA GLY A 245 16.81 23.65 14.60
C GLY A 245 15.48 23.64 13.85
N LEU A 246 15.29 22.62 13.02
CA LEU A 246 14.08 22.45 12.19
C LEU A 246 12.93 21.83 12.98
N LEU A 247 11.70 22.17 12.61
CA LEU A 247 10.49 21.52 13.09
C LEU A 247 10.49 20.03 12.77
N PRO A 248 9.81 19.19 13.57
CA PRO A 248 9.73 17.76 13.33
C PRO A 248 9.15 17.40 11.94
N GLY A 249 9.74 16.42 11.29
CA GLY A 249 9.34 15.98 9.96
C GLY A 249 9.92 16.78 8.80
N LEU A 250 10.76 17.78 9.08
CA LEU A 250 11.52 18.50 8.06
C LEU A 250 12.92 17.91 7.91
N HIS A 251 13.35 17.78 6.67
CA HIS A 251 14.69 17.35 6.31
C HIS A 251 15.51 18.57 5.88
N GLY A 252 16.59 18.83 6.62
CA GLY A 252 17.59 19.81 6.20
C GLY A 252 18.49 19.25 5.11
N GLY A 253 19.22 20.15 4.44
CA GLY A 253 20.28 19.78 3.53
C GLY A 253 19.98 20.03 2.05
N ASP A 254 20.91 19.59 1.23
CA ASP A 254 20.86 19.75 -0.21
C ASP A 254 19.80 18.84 -0.83
N PRO A 255 18.90 19.35 -1.69
CA PRO A 255 17.96 18.51 -2.44
C PRO A 255 18.65 17.56 -3.42
N GLY A 256 19.93 17.78 -3.71
CA GLY A 256 20.74 17.02 -4.68
C GLY A 256 20.98 17.78 -5.97
N VAL A 257 21.80 17.20 -6.82
CA VAL A 257 22.16 17.81 -8.13
C VAL A 257 21.09 17.43 -9.16
N GLU A 258 20.61 18.40 -9.89
CA GLU A 258 19.56 18.24 -10.92
C GLU A 258 19.91 17.14 -11.93
N GLY A 259 19.02 16.16 -12.08
CA GLY A 259 19.21 15.03 -12.99
C GLY A 259 20.07 13.89 -12.45
N GLU A 260 20.72 14.05 -11.29
CA GLU A 260 21.47 12.96 -10.66
C GLU A 260 20.55 12.03 -9.86
N GLY A 261 20.96 10.77 -9.72
CA GLY A 261 20.23 9.75 -8.97
C GLY A 261 20.51 9.83 -7.47
N ASP A 262 19.59 9.34 -6.66
CA ASP A 262 19.78 9.17 -5.22
C ASP A 262 18.90 8.03 -4.67
N HIS A 263 19.00 7.76 -3.36
CA HIS A 263 18.25 6.71 -2.67
C HIS A 263 16.81 7.09 -2.30
N ARG A 264 16.37 8.31 -2.58
CA ARG A 264 15.05 8.81 -2.17
C ARG A 264 13.95 8.19 -3.01
N VAL A 265 12.84 7.86 -2.36
CA VAL A 265 11.64 7.32 -3.02
C VAL A 265 10.46 8.25 -2.79
N GLN A 266 9.41 8.08 -3.60
CA GLN A 266 8.17 8.83 -3.46
C GLN A 266 7.57 8.63 -2.06
N ALA A 267 6.97 9.68 -1.51
CA ALA A 267 6.29 9.61 -0.22
C ALA A 267 5.10 8.65 -0.27
N TYR A 268 4.83 8.01 0.87
CA TYR A 268 3.69 7.12 1.07
C TYR A 268 2.62 7.80 1.91
N CYS A 269 1.37 7.38 1.71
CA CYS A 269 0.25 7.71 2.58
C CYS A 269 -0.82 6.62 2.49
N PHE A 270 -1.61 6.47 3.56
CA PHE A 270 -2.85 5.69 3.49
C PHE A 270 -3.89 6.43 2.64
N ARG A 271 -4.55 5.71 1.72
CA ARG A 271 -5.68 6.23 0.96
C ARG A 271 -6.92 6.15 1.82
N MET A 272 -7.46 7.33 2.19
CA MET A 272 -8.52 7.41 3.18
C MET A 272 -9.91 7.27 2.57
N CYS A 273 -10.67 6.29 3.06
CA CYS A 273 -12.10 6.19 2.80
C CYS A 273 -12.87 6.92 3.91
N LEU A 274 -13.20 8.19 3.64
CA LEU A 274 -13.95 9.04 4.57
C LEU A 274 -15.42 9.08 4.19
N THR A 275 -16.28 9.52 5.14
CA THR A 275 -17.70 9.75 4.89
C THR A 275 -18.19 10.99 5.63
N ASP A 276 -19.17 11.66 5.03
CA ASP A 276 -19.94 12.74 5.65
C ASP A 276 -21.35 12.28 6.09
N ALA A 277 -21.72 11.01 5.86
CA ALA A 277 -22.97 10.42 6.32
C ALA A 277 -22.96 10.25 7.84
N PRO A 278 -23.80 10.98 8.62
CA PRO A 278 -23.69 11.01 10.09
C PRO A 278 -23.82 9.62 10.74
N GLU A 279 -24.67 8.74 10.19
CA GLU A 279 -24.95 7.40 10.68
C GLU A 279 -23.80 6.41 10.44
N ASN A 280 -22.95 6.73 9.45
CA ASN A 280 -21.79 5.91 9.06
C ASN A 280 -20.44 6.52 9.46
N ARG A 281 -20.45 7.69 10.11
CA ARG A 281 -19.24 8.46 10.40
C ARG A 281 -18.67 8.17 11.78
N VAL A 282 -17.40 7.81 11.83
CA VAL A 282 -16.60 7.71 13.05
C VAL A 282 -15.67 8.91 13.12
N PRO A 283 -15.66 9.68 14.22
CA PRO A 283 -14.72 10.79 14.41
C PRO A 283 -13.27 10.33 14.31
N PHE A 284 -12.39 11.19 13.82
CA PHE A 284 -10.96 10.88 13.75
C PHE A 284 -10.39 10.63 15.14
N PRO A 285 -9.75 9.47 15.40
CA PRO A 285 -9.21 9.15 16.71
C PRO A 285 -7.90 9.91 16.97
N LYS A 286 -7.63 10.21 18.25
CA LYS A 286 -6.30 10.65 18.68
C LYS A 286 -5.38 9.45 18.71
N PRO A 287 -4.29 9.43 17.93
CA PRO A 287 -3.36 8.30 18.00
C PRO A 287 -2.53 8.34 19.28
N GLU A 288 -2.14 7.16 19.73
CA GLU A 288 -1.07 7.05 20.71
C GLU A 288 0.24 7.60 20.12
N GLY A 289 1.01 8.36 20.89
CA GLY A 289 2.20 9.04 20.40
C GLY A 289 1.91 10.33 19.62
N TYR A 290 0.69 10.89 19.69
CA TYR A 290 0.36 12.19 19.11
C TYR A 290 1.25 13.29 19.66
N ASP A 291 1.96 13.99 18.75
CA ASP A 291 2.75 15.18 19.06
C ASP A 291 2.26 16.36 18.20
N PRO A 292 1.69 17.43 18.80
CA PRO A 292 1.22 18.60 18.06
C PRO A 292 2.34 19.34 17.33
N MET A 293 3.59 19.22 17.77
CA MET A 293 4.73 19.88 17.11
C MET A 293 4.98 19.35 15.70
N ARG A 294 4.59 18.12 15.39
CA ARG A 294 4.67 17.58 14.02
C ARG A 294 3.80 18.33 13.01
N TYR A 295 2.81 19.08 13.49
CA TYR A 295 1.87 19.85 12.65
C TYR A 295 2.07 21.36 12.77
N GLU A 296 3.10 21.80 13.48
CA GLU A 296 3.39 23.23 13.67
C GLU A 296 3.67 23.93 12.33
N LEU A 297 4.44 23.30 11.43
CA LEU A 297 4.66 23.83 10.09
C LEU A 297 3.34 24.01 9.33
N TYR A 298 2.43 23.04 9.45
CA TYR A 298 1.12 23.10 8.81
C TYR A 298 0.26 24.23 9.41
N LEU A 299 0.30 24.41 10.72
CA LEU A 299 -0.38 25.54 11.38
C LEU A 299 0.14 26.88 10.87
N ARG A 300 1.44 27.03 10.73
CA ARG A 300 2.07 28.25 10.17
C ARG A 300 1.61 28.47 8.73
N TYR A 301 1.50 27.41 7.93
CA TYR A 301 1.00 27.49 6.56
C TYR A 301 -0.48 27.87 6.50
N ILE A 302 -1.32 27.28 7.36
CA ILE A 302 -2.73 27.65 7.53
C ILE A 302 -2.86 29.14 7.90
N ASN A 303 -2.01 29.64 8.80
CA ASN A 303 -1.99 31.06 9.21
C ASN A 303 -1.52 32.03 8.09
N LYS A 304 -0.80 31.49 7.08
CA LYS A 304 -0.48 32.23 5.84
C LYS A 304 -1.62 32.22 4.81
N GLY A 305 -2.75 31.59 5.12
CA GLY A 305 -3.94 31.60 4.26
C GLY A 305 -4.28 30.27 3.58
N TRP A 306 -3.52 29.21 3.75
CA TRP A 306 -3.83 27.92 3.17
C TRP A 306 -5.18 27.38 3.66
N ARG A 307 -6.06 26.92 2.73
CA ARG A 307 -7.43 26.44 3.05
C ARG A 307 -7.84 25.21 2.24
N THR A 308 -7.02 24.75 1.29
CA THR A 308 -7.41 23.71 0.33
C THR A 308 -7.04 22.31 0.82
N ILE A 309 -7.56 21.90 1.97
CA ILE A 309 -7.23 20.61 2.61
C ILE A 309 -7.78 19.42 1.80
N TRP A 310 -8.99 19.57 1.26
CA TRP A 310 -9.69 18.52 0.49
C TRP A 310 -9.49 18.64 -1.03
N GLY A 311 -8.35 19.13 -1.49
CA GLY A 311 -8.10 19.33 -2.92
C GLY A 311 -8.12 18.03 -3.74
N ASN A 312 -7.77 16.90 -3.14
CA ASN A 312 -7.80 15.59 -3.77
C ASN A 312 -8.74 14.61 -3.02
N HIS A 313 -10.00 14.98 -2.96
CA HIS A 313 -11.07 14.32 -2.22
C HIS A 313 -12.15 13.89 -3.23
N LYS A 314 -12.11 12.63 -3.66
CA LYS A 314 -12.93 12.12 -4.75
C LYS A 314 -14.16 11.39 -4.22
N ALA A 315 -15.35 11.73 -4.74
CA ALA A 315 -16.59 11.08 -4.33
C ALA A 315 -16.65 9.62 -4.81
N MET A 316 -16.97 8.72 -3.87
CA MET A 316 -17.28 7.32 -4.07
C MET A 316 -18.76 7.06 -3.79
N PRO A 317 -19.31 5.87 -4.14
CA PRO A 317 -20.68 5.52 -3.76
C PRO A 317 -20.92 5.62 -2.24
N ASN A 318 -22.15 5.81 -1.86
CA ASN A 318 -22.60 5.84 -0.46
C ASN A 318 -21.98 6.98 0.37
N ARG A 319 -21.83 8.19 -0.25
CA ARG A 319 -21.27 9.36 0.44
C ARG A 319 -19.88 9.10 1.04
N LYS A 320 -19.13 8.21 0.41
CA LYS A 320 -17.73 7.94 0.76
C LYS A 320 -16.78 8.67 -0.17
N THR A 321 -15.51 8.57 0.14
CA THR A 321 -14.45 9.22 -0.63
C THR A 321 -13.27 8.29 -0.85
N ASP A 322 -12.50 8.60 -1.88
CA ASP A 322 -11.08 8.31 -1.97
C ASP A 322 -10.37 9.63 -1.71
N THR A 323 -9.75 9.76 -0.54
CA THR A 323 -9.05 10.97 -0.12
C THR A 323 -7.55 10.72 -0.16
N ASN A 324 -6.87 11.51 -0.98
CA ASN A 324 -5.42 11.47 -1.19
C ASN A 324 -4.76 12.76 -0.68
N ASN A 325 -3.44 12.84 -0.83
CA ASN A 325 -2.63 14.01 -0.53
C ASN A 325 -3.08 15.26 -1.33
N HIS A 326 -2.83 16.44 -0.79
CA HIS A 326 -2.95 17.71 -1.50
C HIS A 326 -2.17 18.83 -0.81
N GLY A 327 -1.35 19.54 -1.57
CA GLY A 327 -0.57 20.69 -1.08
C GLY A 327 0.80 20.32 -0.54
N ALA A 328 1.50 21.32 -0.03
CA ALA A 328 2.87 21.19 0.46
C ALA A 328 2.97 20.37 1.75
N PHE A 329 1.98 20.53 2.64
CA PHE A 329 1.80 19.70 3.83
C PHE A 329 0.49 18.93 3.70
N SER A 330 0.54 17.61 3.75
CA SER A 330 -0.61 16.76 3.41
C SER A 330 -0.58 15.43 4.18
N THR A 331 -1.33 14.45 3.68
CA THR A 331 -1.30 13.06 4.19
C THR A 331 0.00 12.33 3.84
N ASP A 332 0.77 12.80 2.86
CA ASP A 332 2.10 12.27 2.57
C ASP A 332 3.07 12.61 3.70
N ASN A 333 3.70 11.59 4.28
CA ASN A 333 4.74 11.75 5.28
C ASN A 333 6.11 11.79 4.57
N ILE A 334 6.37 12.91 3.89
CA ILE A 334 7.49 13.07 2.94
C ILE A 334 8.83 12.80 3.62
N GLY A 335 9.64 11.93 2.98
CA GLY A 335 11.00 11.60 3.43
C GLY A 335 11.08 10.57 4.55
N MET A 336 9.95 10.07 5.05
CA MET A 336 9.92 9.15 6.21
C MET A 336 9.88 7.66 5.82
N ASN A 337 9.93 7.35 4.51
CA ASN A 337 9.80 6.00 3.96
C ASN A 337 11.01 5.51 3.15
N TYR A 338 12.13 6.24 3.15
CA TYR A 338 13.29 5.90 2.29
C TYR A 338 13.88 4.52 2.58
N ALA A 339 13.79 4.03 3.82
CA ALA A 339 14.25 2.71 4.20
C ALA A 339 13.19 1.60 4.00
N TYR A 340 12.00 1.92 3.47
CA TYR A 340 10.92 0.93 3.34
C TYR A 340 11.19 -0.12 2.24
N PRO A 341 11.59 0.24 1.01
CA PRO A 341 11.68 -0.73 -0.08
C PRO A 341 12.61 -1.92 0.21
N ASP A 342 13.82 -1.64 0.70
CA ASP A 342 14.82 -2.67 1.07
C ASP A 342 14.80 -3.04 2.57
N GLY A 343 13.82 -2.55 3.31
CA GLY A 343 13.69 -2.82 4.74
C GLY A 343 13.29 -4.25 5.04
N ASP A 344 13.77 -4.80 6.16
CA ASP A 344 13.18 -5.98 6.76
C ASP A 344 11.75 -5.70 7.28
N TYR A 345 11.04 -6.74 7.67
CA TYR A 345 9.66 -6.57 8.15
C TYR A 345 9.55 -5.65 9.37
N ALA A 346 10.50 -5.73 10.31
CA ALA A 346 10.51 -4.86 11.49
C ALA A 346 10.67 -3.37 11.11
N THR A 347 11.53 -3.08 10.15
CA THR A 347 11.73 -1.73 9.60
C THR A 347 10.46 -1.24 8.90
N ARG A 348 9.86 -2.06 8.05
CA ARG A 348 8.61 -1.72 7.34
C ARG A 348 7.44 -1.49 8.30
N GLU A 349 7.25 -2.38 9.28
CA GLU A 349 6.20 -2.25 10.29
C GLU A 349 6.35 -0.96 11.12
N ARG A 350 7.57 -0.60 11.49
CA ARG A 350 7.86 0.67 12.17
C ARG A 350 7.49 1.87 11.30
N ILE A 351 7.83 1.84 10.01
CA ILE A 351 7.51 2.93 9.06
C ILE A 351 5.99 3.02 8.85
N ILE A 352 5.30 1.89 8.66
CA ILE A 352 3.83 1.85 8.55
C ILE A 352 3.18 2.48 9.78
N LYS A 353 3.64 2.08 10.98
CA LYS A 353 3.10 2.60 12.26
C LYS A 353 3.35 4.10 12.41
N GLU A 354 4.50 4.58 12.00
CA GLU A 354 4.82 6.00 12.03
C GLU A 354 3.91 6.80 11.08
N HIS A 355 3.66 6.30 9.87
CA HIS A 355 2.73 6.90 8.91
C HIS A 355 1.30 6.90 9.44
N GLU A 356 0.87 5.83 10.09
CA GLU A 356 -0.45 5.75 10.74
C GLU A 356 -0.60 6.83 11.82
N VAL A 357 0.39 6.94 12.72
CA VAL A 357 0.39 7.95 13.79
C VAL A 357 0.39 9.37 13.20
N TYR A 358 1.23 9.61 12.19
CA TYR A 358 1.29 10.89 11.49
C TYR A 358 -0.07 11.26 10.88
N GLN A 359 -0.66 10.38 10.09
CA GLN A 359 -1.86 10.72 9.33
C GLN A 359 -3.10 10.78 10.22
N LYS A 360 -3.26 9.88 11.22
CA LYS A 360 -4.30 10.00 12.25
C LYS A 360 -4.15 11.28 13.06
N GLY A 361 -2.94 11.62 13.45
CA GLY A 361 -2.63 12.82 14.20
C GLY A 361 -2.90 14.10 13.41
N LEU A 362 -2.65 14.10 12.09
CA LEU A 362 -2.99 15.21 11.20
C LEU A 362 -4.48 15.53 11.23
N PHE A 363 -5.34 14.52 11.06
CA PHE A 363 -6.79 14.74 11.12
C PHE A 363 -7.26 15.12 12.52
N TRP A 364 -6.69 14.51 13.57
CA TRP A 364 -6.97 14.90 14.94
C TRP A 364 -6.59 16.36 15.19
N PHE A 365 -5.40 16.78 14.80
CA PHE A 365 -4.90 18.15 14.91
C PHE A 365 -5.85 19.14 14.23
N LEU A 366 -6.20 18.90 12.98
CA LEU A 366 -7.08 19.76 12.21
C LEU A 366 -8.48 19.90 12.82
N CYS A 367 -8.97 18.88 13.51
CA CYS A 367 -10.26 18.91 14.19
C CYS A 367 -10.22 19.56 15.58
N ASN A 368 -9.12 19.43 16.32
CA ASN A 368 -9.16 19.61 17.77
C ASN A 368 -8.15 20.62 18.32
N ASP A 369 -7.08 20.97 17.59
CA ASP A 369 -6.12 21.95 18.07
C ASP A 369 -6.76 23.35 18.07
N PRO A 370 -6.82 24.05 19.25
CA PRO A 370 -7.49 25.33 19.37
C PRO A 370 -6.86 26.46 18.54
N ARG A 371 -5.66 26.27 18.02
CA ARG A 371 -4.97 27.23 17.16
C ARG A 371 -5.40 27.14 15.69
N VAL A 372 -6.06 26.03 15.30
CA VAL A 372 -6.62 25.87 13.95
C VAL A 372 -7.89 26.74 13.84
N PRO A 373 -8.05 27.57 12.77
CA PRO A 373 -9.24 28.39 12.60
C PRO A 373 -10.54 27.59 12.66
N GLY A 374 -11.56 28.12 13.38
CA GLY A 374 -12.80 27.42 13.67
C GLY A 374 -13.62 27.05 12.43
N ASP A 375 -13.60 27.87 11.39
CA ASP A 375 -14.22 27.57 10.10
C ASP A 375 -13.61 26.34 9.44
N LEU A 376 -12.29 26.19 9.54
CA LEU A 376 -11.56 25.04 9.03
C LEU A 376 -11.85 23.79 9.87
N GLN A 377 -11.79 23.88 11.21
CA GLN A 377 -12.17 22.79 12.09
C GLN A 377 -13.57 22.26 11.77
N ASN A 378 -14.54 23.15 11.65
CA ASN A 378 -15.92 22.79 11.35
C ASN A 378 -16.05 22.08 10.00
N LYS A 379 -15.33 22.56 8.97
CA LYS A 379 -15.28 21.92 7.65
C LYS A 379 -14.70 20.51 7.70
N ILE A 380 -13.66 20.29 8.50
CA ILE A 380 -13.02 18.96 8.63
C ILE A 380 -13.92 18.00 9.43
N ARG A 381 -14.54 18.48 10.50
CA ARG A 381 -15.44 17.68 11.36
C ARG A 381 -16.71 17.19 10.68
N LEU A 382 -17.06 17.73 9.50
CA LEU A 382 -18.11 17.15 8.66
C LEU A 382 -17.76 15.74 8.18
N TRP A 383 -16.48 15.41 8.13
CA TRP A 383 -15.95 14.14 7.67
C TRP A 383 -15.42 13.29 8.81
N GLY A 384 -15.36 11.98 8.59
CA GLY A 384 -14.75 11.02 9.49
C GLY A 384 -14.51 9.69 8.78
N LEU A 385 -13.98 8.72 9.50
CA LEU A 385 -13.77 7.36 8.98
C LEU A 385 -15.12 6.72 8.67
N ALA A 386 -15.20 5.93 7.60
CA ALA A 386 -16.40 5.18 7.26
C ALA A 386 -16.52 3.94 8.16
N LYS A 387 -17.55 3.90 9.03
CA LYS A 387 -17.78 2.85 10.03
C LYS A 387 -17.85 1.44 9.44
N ASP A 388 -18.29 1.33 8.19
CA ASP A 388 -18.50 0.07 7.50
C ASP A 388 -17.34 -0.31 6.55
N GLU A 389 -16.21 0.40 6.62
CA GLU A 389 -14.96 0.07 5.93
C GLU A 389 -13.87 -0.30 6.94
N PHE A 390 -12.99 -1.23 6.58
CA PHE A 390 -11.83 -1.64 7.40
C PHE A 390 -12.20 -1.93 8.86
N VAL A 391 -13.30 -2.66 9.05
CA VAL A 391 -13.94 -2.86 10.37
C VAL A 391 -13.01 -3.58 11.35
N ASP A 392 -12.20 -4.47 10.87
CA ASP A 392 -11.21 -5.26 11.62
C ASP A 392 -9.91 -4.49 11.94
N ASN A 393 -9.74 -3.28 11.37
CA ASN A 393 -8.60 -2.39 11.64
C ASN A 393 -9.02 -1.01 12.19
N GLY A 394 -10.11 -0.95 12.95
CA GLY A 394 -10.60 0.31 13.53
C GLY A 394 -11.00 1.35 12.49
N ASN A 395 -11.52 0.93 11.36
CA ASN A 395 -11.94 1.73 10.22
C ASN A 395 -10.78 2.46 9.50
N TRP A 396 -9.56 2.00 9.71
CA TRP A 396 -8.34 2.52 9.08
C TRP A 396 -7.88 1.59 7.94
N PRO A 397 -7.41 2.13 6.79
CA PRO A 397 -6.94 1.29 5.68
C PRO A 397 -5.83 0.31 6.09
N HIS A 398 -5.82 -0.87 5.48
CA HIS A 398 -4.81 -1.90 5.74
C HIS A 398 -3.51 -1.66 4.99
N GLN A 399 -3.61 -0.99 3.83
CA GLN A 399 -2.49 -0.78 2.92
C GLN A 399 -2.01 0.68 2.98
N ILE A 400 -0.69 0.86 3.10
CA ILE A 400 -0.03 2.16 2.97
C ILE A 400 0.36 2.41 1.52
#